data_0f12903597c6191a1721db1493def0e1
#
_entry.id   0f12903597c6191a1721db1493def0e1
#
_cell.length_a   1.000
_cell.length_b   1.000
_cell.length_c   1.000
_cell.angle_alpha   90.00
_cell.angle_beta   90.00
_cell.angle_gamma   90.00
#
_symmetry.space_group_name_H-M   'P 1'
#
loop_
_entity.id
_entity.type
_entity.pdbx_description
1 polymer ?
#
loop_
_entity_poly.entity_id
_entity_poly.type
_entity_poly.pdbx_seq_one_letter_code
_entity_poly.pdbx_strand_id
1 'polypeptide(L)'
;MTENNSVSPKERTLTAQITLRYDVIPAAAQPAPLLITLHGYGASKWHALREAKMIAPEGFALAALQGPHQHLREPKEKGGPLRYGFGWLTNFHPEES
;
A
#
# COMPACT_ATOMS: atom_id res chain seq x y z
N MET A 1 37.75 -27.69 9.95
CA MET A 1 37.18 -27.24 10.09
C MET A 1 36.57 -27.10 10.88
N THR A 2 36.63 -27.16 11.31
CA THR A 2 36.01 -27.01 11.80
C THR A 2 35.38 -26.20 12.07
N GLU A 3 35.36 -26.12 12.02
CA GLU A 3 34.77 -25.52 12.11
C GLU A 3 33.94 -24.99 12.18
N ASN A 4 34.03 -24.82 11.87
CA ASN A 4 33.27 -24.22 11.88
C ASN A 4 32.18 -24.28 12.34
N ASN A 5 32.03 -24.64 12.02
CA ASN A 5 31.02 -25.29 12.85
C ASN A 5 30.55 -24.46 14.00
N SER A 6 31.45 -23.78 14.56
CA SER A 6 31.12 -22.97 15.72
C SER A 6 30.43 -21.67 15.33
N VAL A 7 30.32 -21.41 14.05
CA VAL A 7 29.70 -20.18 13.56
C VAL A 7 28.46 -20.54 12.80
N SER A 8 27.32 -20.23 13.35
CA SER A 8 26.03 -20.44 12.69
C SER A 8 25.31 -19.09 12.58
N PRO A 9 24.45 -18.97 11.57
CA PRO A 9 23.68 -17.73 11.42
C PRO A 9 22.82 -17.47 12.65
N LYS A 10 22.71 -16.22 13.01
CA LYS A 10 21.81 -15.79 14.06
C LYS A 10 20.89 -14.74 13.50
N GLU A 11 19.63 -14.90 13.79
CA GLU A 11 18.66 -13.92 13.36
C GLU A 11 18.85 -12.63 14.13
N ARG A 12 18.81 -11.55 13.43
CA ARG A 12 18.84 -10.21 14.01
C ARG A 12 17.68 -9.43 13.46
N THR A 13 17.24 -8.45 14.19
CA THR A 13 16.18 -7.56 13.71
C THR A 13 16.70 -6.15 13.61
N LEU A 14 16.16 -5.44 12.65
CA LEU A 14 16.46 -4.04 12.46
C LEU A 14 15.15 -3.29 12.33
N THR A 15 14.92 -2.35 13.23
CA THR A 15 13.71 -1.53 13.15
C THR A 15 13.98 -0.37 12.21
N ALA A 16 13.06 -0.16 11.29
CA ALA A 16 13.18 0.90 10.31
C ALA A 16 11.86 1.64 10.20
N GLN A 17 11.95 2.89 9.80
CA GLN A 17 10.76 3.67 9.50
C GLN A 17 10.44 3.51 8.02
N ILE A 18 9.16 3.44 7.70
CA ILE A 18 8.72 3.43 6.31
C ILE A 18 7.84 4.64 6.08
N THR A 19 7.88 5.14 4.85
CA THR A 19 7.05 6.26 4.45
C THR A 19 5.80 5.71 3.78
N LEU A 20 4.64 6.08 4.32
CA LEU A 20 3.37 5.75 3.70
C LEU A 20 2.87 6.99 2.98
N ARG A 21 2.27 6.77 1.82
CA ARG A 21 1.78 7.87 1.00
C ARG A 21 0.26 7.85 0.99
N TYR A 22 -0.31 9.04 1.01
CA TYR A 22 -1.75 9.17 0.91
C TYR A 22 -2.10 10.48 0.23
N ASP A 23 -3.25 10.50 -0.43
CA ASP A 23 -3.78 11.70 -1.04
C ASP A 23 -4.98 12.17 -0.24
N VAL A 24 -5.14 13.47 -0.12
CA VAL A 24 -6.25 14.06 0.60
C VAL A 24 -6.95 15.06 -0.29
N ILE A 25 -8.27 14.98 -0.32
CA ILE A 25 -9.10 16.03 -0.89
C ILE A 25 -9.83 16.68 0.28
N PRO A 26 -9.48 17.93 0.64
CA PRO A 26 -10.14 18.58 1.77
C PRO A 26 -11.58 18.95 1.41
N ALA A 27 -12.42 19.02 2.44
CA ALA A 27 -13.77 19.50 2.26
C ALA A 27 -13.78 21.00 2.06
N ALA A 28 -14.82 21.48 1.39
CA ALA A 28 -14.95 22.93 1.14
C ALA A 28 -15.17 23.72 2.44
N ALA A 29 -15.77 23.09 3.43
CA ALA A 29 -16.08 23.76 4.71
C ALA A 29 -15.54 22.91 5.85
N GLN A 30 -15.12 23.59 6.92
CA GLN A 30 -14.59 22.96 8.12
C GLN A 30 -15.48 23.30 9.31
N PRO A 31 -15.63 22.41 10.30
CA PRO A 31 -15.14 21.04 10.32
C PRO A 31 -15.96 20.13 9.40
N ALA A 32 -15.36 19.04 8.95
CA ALA A 32 -16.02 18.13 8.02
C ALA A 32 -15.72 16.68 8.41
N PRO A 33 -16.63 15.76 8.13
CA PRO A 33 -16.33 14.36 8.32
C PRO A 33 -15.31 13.88 7.29
N LEU A 34 -14.59 12.84 7.64
CA LEU A 34 -13.51 12.29 6.81
C LEU A 34 -13.87 10.88 6.37
N LEU A 35 -13.78 10.64 5.07
CA LEU A 35 -13.89 9.29 4.52
C LEU A 35 -12.50 8.81 4.15
N ILE A 36 -12.06 7.73 4.78
CA ILE A 36 -10.77 7.11 4.49
C ILE A 36 -11.02 5.90 3.60
N THR A 37 -10.28 5.81 2.50
CA THR A 37 -10.44 4.71 1.56
C THR A 37 -9.14 3.97 1.37
N LEU A 38 -9.23 2.65 1.20
CA LEU A 38 -8.10 1.78 0.98
C LEU A 38 -8.32 1.06 -0.35
N HIS A 39 -7.25 0.97 -1.14
CA HIS A 39 -7.33 0.28 -2.43
C HIS A 39 -7.22 -1.23 -2.23
N GLY A 40 -7.64 -1.99 -3.23
CA GLY A 40 -7.48 -3.43 -3.23
C GLY A 40 -6.07 -3.83 -3.62
N TYR A 41 -5.78 -5.12 -3.50
CA TYR A 41 -4.49 -5.68 -3.86
C TYR A 41 -4.19 -5.42 -5.34
N GLY A 42 -3.00 -4.92 -5.58
CA GLY A 42 -2.57 -4.64 -6.95
C GLY A 42 -3.10 -3.33 -7.52
N ALA A 43 -3.89 -2.59 -6.77
CA ALA A 43 -4.38 -1.28 -7.19
C ALA A 43 -3.51 -0.19 -6.57
N SER A 44 -4.06 0.98 -6.41
CA SER A 44 -3.31 2.13 -5.89
C SER A 44 -4.27 3.12 -5.24
N LYS A 45 -3.69 4.11 -4.55
CA LYS A 45 -4.51 5.14 -3.95
C LYS A 45 -5.34 5.92 -4.96
N TRP A 46 -4.90 6.00 -6.19
CA TRP A 46 -5.67 6.69 -7.24
C TRP A 46 -6.95 5.95 -7.58
N HIS A 47 -6.89 4.62 -7.61
CA HIS A 47 -8.09 3.80 -7.83
C HIS A 47 -9.08 4.00 -6.70
N ALA A 48 -8.59 3.95 -5.46
CA ALA A 48 -9.45 4.10 -4.29
C ALA A 48 -10.06 5.51 -4.24
N LEU A 49 -9.26 6.53 -4.57
CA LEU A 49 -9.77 7.90 -4.56
C LEU A 49 -10.86 8.10 -5.61
N ARG A 50 -10.66 7.53 -6.79
CA ARG A 50 -11.66 7.65 -7.85
C ARG A 50 -12.98 7.01 -7.44
N GLU A 51 -12.91 5.85 -6.80
CA GLU A 51 -14.12 5.18 -6.33
C GLU A 51 -14.77 5.96 -5.19
N ALA A 52 -13.97 6.49 -4.29
CA ALA A 52 -14.50 7.26 -3.17
C ALA A 52 -15.23 8.51 -3.65
N LYS A 53 -14.72 9.17 -4.69
CA LYS A 53 -15.39 10.35 -5.24
C LYS A 53 -16.78 10.03 -5.77
N MET A 54 -16.99 8.79 -6.21
CA MET A 54 -18.28 8.40 -6.77
C MET A 54 -19.32 8.10 -5.70
N ILE A 55 -18.89 7.73 -4.49
CA ILE A 55 -19.84 7.29 -3.46
C ILE A 55 -19.87 8.19 -2.24
N ALA A 56 -18.89 9.09 -2.07
CA ALA A 56 -18.83 9.92 -0.88
C ALA A 56 -19.95 10.95 -0.89
N PRO A 57 -20.61 11.15 0.25
CA PRO A 57 -21.58 12.24 0.36
C PRO A 57 -20.90 13.60 0.24
N GLU A 58 -21.67 14.61 -0.14
CA GLU A 58 -21.16 15.96 -0.17
C GLU A 58 -20.70 16.39 1.22
N GLY A 59 -19.69 17.24 1.25
CA GLY A 59 -19.21 17.79 2.49
C GLY A 59 -18.14 16.97 3.17
N PHE A 60 -17.84 15.78 2.69
CA PHE A 60 -16.78 14.94 3.27
C PHE A 60 -15.42 15.33 2.73
N ALA A 61 -14.42 15.29 3.59
CA ALA A 61 -13.03 15.23 3.14
C ALA A 61 -12.70 13.78 2.80
N LEU A 62 -11.81 13.57 1.84
CA LEU A 62 -11.43 12.24 1.40
C LEU A 62 -9.95 12.02 1.64
N ALA A 63 -9.57 10.82 2.10
CA ALA A 63 -8.18 10.43 2.22
C ALA A 63 -8.02 9.04 1.64
N ALA A 64 -7.10 8.90 0.69
CA ALA A 64 -6.81 7.61 0.05
C ALA A 64 -5.39 7.22 0.38
N LEU A 65 -5.23 6.07 1.03
CA LEU A 65 -3.93 5.58 1.47
C LEU A 65 -3.35 4.61 0.46
N GLN A 66 -2.02 4.63 0.34
CA GLN A 66 -1.29 3.73 -0.55
C GLN A 66 -0.69 2.60 0.28
N GLY A 67 -0.93 1.37 -0.15
CA GLY A 67 -0.28 0.23 0.47
C GLY A 67 1.23 0.31 0.30
N PRO A 68 2.01 -0.13 1.28
CA PRO A 68 3.47 0.05 1.25
C PRO A 68 4.21 -0.93 0.36
N HIS A 69 3.58 -2.00 -0.10
CA HIS A 69 4.27 -3.06 -0.84
C HIS A 69 4.00 -2.93 -2.32
N GLN A 70 4.98 -2.37 -3.05
CA GLN A 70 4.90 -2.21 -4.50
C GLN A 70 5.30 -3.52 -5.17
N HIS A 71 4.59 -3.88 -6.22
CA HIS A 71 4.93 -5.07 -6.99
C HIS A 71 4.57 -4.85 -8.46
N LEU A 72 5.15 -5.69 -9.31
CA LEU A 72 4.85 -5.66 -10.73
C LEU A 72 3.59 -6.45 -11.02
N ARG A 73 2.82 -5.96 -11.98
CA ARG A 73 1.60 -6.62 -12.43
C ARG A 73 1.75 -7.00 -13.88
N GLU A 74 1.00 -8.03 -14.27
CA GLU A 74 0.94 -8.43 -15.67
C GLU A 74 0.49 -7.28 -16.54
N PRO A 75 1.05 -7.12 -17.74
CA PRO A 75 0.53 -6.13 -18.68
C PRO A 75 -0.93 -6.40 -19.02
N LYS A 76 -1.68 -5.36 -19.30
CA LYS A 76 -3.07 -5.52 -19.72
C LYS A 76 -3.16 -6.28 -21.03
N GLU A 77 -2.18 -6.08 -21.89
CA GLU A 77 -2.11 -6.74 -23.19
C GLU A 77 -0.79 -7.46 -23.29
N LYS A 78 -0.79 -8.61 -23.93
CA LYS A 78 0.44 -9.38 -24.14
C LYS A 78 1.46 -8.51 -24.86
N GLY A 79 2.67 -8.44 -24.29
CA GLY A 79 3.72 -7.61 -24.86
C GLY A 79 3.60 -6.14 -24.52
N GLY A 80 2.61 -5.75 -23.74
CA GLY A 80 2.43 -4.37 -23.33
C GLY A 80 3.37 -3.96 -22.22
N PRO A 81 3.29 -2.68 -21.80
CA PRO A 81 4.17 -2.21 -20.73
C PRO A 81 3.83 -2.85 -19.41
N LEU A 82 4.87 -3.02 -18.57
CA LEU A 82 4.70 -3.50 -17.22
C LEU A 82 3.92 -2.47 -16.42
N ARG A 83 3.15 -2.97 -15.46
CA ARG A 83 2.37 -2.12 -14.57
C ARG A 83 2.82 -2.36 -13.14
N TYR A 84 2.57 -1.37 -12.30
CA TYR A 84 2.86 -1.48 -10.87
C TYR A 84 1.56 -1.50 -10.11
N GLY A 85 1.54 -2.29 -9.06
CA GLY A 85 0.46 -2.30 -8.11
C GLY A 85 1.01 -2.22 -6.70
N PHE A 86 0.11 -2.06 -5.74
CA PHE A 86 0.49 -1.90 -4.35
C PHE A 86 -0.36 -2.81 -3.50
N GLY A 87 0.20 -3.26 -2.39
CA GLY A 87 -0.50 -4.14 -1.49
C GLY A 87 -0.22 -3.79 -0.05
N TRP A 88 -1.08 -4.29 0.81
CA TRP A 88 -0.99 -4.07 2.24
C TRP A 88 -0.27 -5.22 2.93
N LEU A 89 -0.27 -6.40 2.31
CA LEU A 89 0.29 -7.62 2.86
C LEU A 89 1.30 -8.18 1.89
N THR A 90 2.20 -9.01 2.40
CA THR A 90 3.13 -9.76 1.56
C THR A 90 2.78 -11.22 1.63
N ASN A 91 3.15 -11.97 0.58
CA ASN A 91 2.95 -13.41 0.56
C ASN A 91 4.10 -14.15 1.23
N PHE A 92 5.15 -13.43 1.58
CA PHE A 92 6.33 -14.06 2.16
C PHE A 92 6.08 -14.47 3.61
N HIS A 93 5.48 -13.59 4.39
CA HIS A 93 5.10 -13.87 5.78
C HIS A 93 3.68 -13.37 6.00
N PRO A 94 2.70 -14.07 5.43
CA PRO A 94 1.33 -13.54 5.47
C PRO A 94 0.77 -13.39 6.88
N GLU A 95 1.22 -14.22 7.82
CA GLU A 95 0.72 -14.12 9.19
C GLU A 95 1.29 -12.92 9.93
N GLU A 96 2.31 -12.30 9.41
CA GLU A 96 2.95 -11.13 10.03
C GLU A 96 2.54 -9.82 9.37
N SER A 97 1.77 -9.90 8.30
CA SER A 97 1.46 -8.70 7.49
C SER A 97 0.16 -8.03 7.86
#